data_108d6fe2eae14f0791100e321f36cbcb
#
_entry.id   108d6fe2eae14f0791100e321f36cbcb
#
_cell.length_a   1.000
_cell.length_b   1.000
_cell.length_c   1.000
_cell.angle_alpha   90.00
_cell.angle_beta   90.00
_cell.angle_gamma   90.00
#
_symmetry.space_group_name_H-M   'P 1'
#
loop_
_entity.id
_entity.type
_entity.pdbx_description
1 polymer ?
#
loop_
_entity_poly.entity_id
_entity_poly.type
_entity_poly.pdbx_seq_one_letter_code
_entity_poly.pdbx_strand_id
1 'polypeptide(L)'
;MKNHGIKANSIKTLNLETILKAYSNGIFPMAETKFEDDVFWIEPKFRGIIPLDAFRVSKSLKRHIQKRKPIIKFNQNFETIVKGCSNRKETWINSTLYNTYSLLNKAGYAQSVEVYENNKLTGGLFGININGAFFGESMYSISPNASKIALNFLIERLSKCHYTLFDTQFISKHLISLGAIEITQESYLKLLDKAINKKVDYAFY
;
A
#
# COMPACT_ATOMS: atom_id res chain seq x y z
N MET A 1 13.71 -9.95 11.61
CA MET A 1 12.70 -8.86 11.81
C MET A 1 12.48 -8.69 13.31
N LYS A 2 12.62 -7.49 13.85
CA LYS A 2 12.29 -7.21 15.26
C LYS A 2 10.77 -7.36 15.41
N ASN A 3 10.34 -8.13 16.43
CA ASN A 3 8.92 -8.37 16.75
C ASN A 3 8.19 -7.06 17.02
N HIS A 4 7.52 -6.50 16.02
CA HIS A 4 6.82 -5.21 16.13
C HIS A 4 5.31 -5.34 16.37
N GLY A 5 4.77 -6.53 16.62
CA GLY A 5 3.34 -6.74 16.83
C GLY A 5 2.98 -8.08 17.42
N ILE A 6 1.72 -8.22 17.85
CA ILE A 6 1.14 -9.48 18.28
C ILE A 6 0.82 -10.31 17.04
N LYS A 7 1.31 -11.54 16.99
CA LYS A 7 1.03 -12.51 15.94
C LYS A 7 -0.08 -13.43 16.42
N ALA A 8 -1.25 -13.36 15.82
CA ALA A 8 -2.36 -14.28 16.11
C ALA A 8 -2.21 -15.60 15.33
N ASN A 9 -3.11 -16.57 15.60
CA ASN A 9 -3.10 -17.88 14.96
C ASN A 9 -3.07 -17.81 13.42
N SER A 10 -2.42 -18.81 12.80
CA SER A 10 -2.35 -18.92 11.34
C SER A 10 -3.72 -19.18 10.72
N ILE A 11 -3.97 -18.61 9.55
CA ILE A 11 -5.23 -18.71 8.82
C ILE A 11 -4.93 -19.21 7.41
N LYS A 12 -5.64 -20.24 6.96
CA LYS A 12 -5.49 -20.78 5.61
C LYS A 12 -6.47 -20.19 4.58
N THR A 13 -7.54 -19.56 5.05
CA THR A 13 -8.57 -18.99 4.15
C THR A 13 -8.97 -17.61 4.63
N LEU A 14 -8.85 -16.62 3.77
CA LEU A 14 -9.22 -15.24 4.05
C LEU A 14 -10.44 -14.87 3.20
N ASN A 15 -11.56 -14.56 3.84
CA ASN A 15 -12.71 -13.99 3.14
C ASN A 15 -12.68 -12.47 3.16
N LEU A 16 -13.41 -11.87 2.23
CA LEU A 16 -13.45 -10.42 2.01
C LEU A 16 -13.86 -9.64 3.26
N GLU A 17 -14.92 -10.08 3.94
CA GLU A 17 -15.46 -9.40 5.12
C GLU A 17 -14.45 -9.39 6.27
N THR A 18 -13.84 -10.54 6.55
CA THR A 18 -12.81 -10.67 7.60
C THR A 18 -11.62 -9.78 7.35
N ILE A 19 -11.16 -9.70 6.10
CA ILE A 19 -10.05 -8.82 5.70
C ILE A 19 -10.40 -7.35 5.92
N LEU A 20 -11.52 -6.91 5.39
CA LEU A 20 -11.96 -5.52 5.52
C LEU A 20 -12.17 -5.13 6.99
N LYS A 21 -12.77 -6.03 7.79
CA LYS A 21 -12.91 -5.83 9.22
C LYS A 21 -11.57 -5.74 9.94
N ALA A 22 -10.60 -6.57 9.57
CA ALA A 22 -9.25 -6.51 10.15
C ALA A 22 -8.57 -5.17 9.86
N TYR A 23 -8.54 -4.72 8.59
CA TYR A 23 -7.98 -3.40 8.24
C TYR A 23 -8.68 -2.26 8.96
N SER A 24 -10.02 -2.30 9.06
CA SER A 24 -10.81 -1.30 9.80
C SER A 24 -10.52 -1.27 11.30
N ASN A 25 -9.89 -2.31 11.85
CA ASN A 25 -9.44 -2.38 13.25
C ASN A 25 -7.91 -2.23 13.40
N GLY A 26 -7.20 -1.79 12.34
CA GLY A 26 -5.75 -1.59 12.38
C GLY A 26 -4.93 -2.87 12.32
N ILE A 27 -5.54 -3.99 11.94
CA ILE A 27 -4.91 -5.31 11.82
C ILE A 27 -4.75 -5.62 10.34
N PHE A 28 -3.64 -6.27 9.96
CA PHE A 28 -3.39 -6.66 8.58
C PHE A 28 -2.79 -8.07 8.48
N PRO A 29 -2.99 -8.77 7.34
CA PRO A 29 -2.45 -10.10 7.13
C PRO A 29 -1.02 -10.06 6.60
N MET A 30 -0.18 -11.02 7.00
CA MET A 30 1.17 -11.17 6.52
C MET A 30 1.59 -12.63 6.55
N ALA A 31 2.29 -13.12 5.53
CA ALA A 31 2.95 -14.42 5.56
C ALA A 31 4.43 -14.25 5.98
N GLU A 32 5.05 -15.30 6.49
CA GLU A 32 6.48 -15.29 6.81
C GLU A 32 7.32 -15.39 5.54
N THR A 33 6.91 -16.24 4.62
CA THR A 33 7.58 -16.45 3.34
C THR A 33 6.54 -16.62 2.22
N LYS A 34 6.98 -16.53 0.97
CA LYS A 34 6.12 -16.79 -0.19
C LYS A 34 5.84 -18.29 -0.43
N PHE A 35 6.54 -19.17 0.26
CA PHE A 35 6.47 -20.62 0.04
C PHE A 35 5.53 -21.34 1.02
N GLU A 36 5.11 -20.67 2.08
CA GLU A 36 4.18 -21.19 3.07
C GLU A 36 2.80 -20.58 2.84
N ASP A 37 1.75 -21.39 2.97
CA ASP A 37 0.36 -20.93 2.79
C ASP A 37 -0.19 -20.22 4.02
N ASP A 38 0.50 -20.33 5.16
CA ASP A 38 0.07 -19.72 6.41
C ASP A 38 0.13 -18.19 6.36
N VAL A 39 -0.95 -17.57 6.82
CA VAL A 39 -1.08 -16.12 6.98
C VAL A 39 -1.37 -15.82 8.44
N PHE A 40 -0.75 -14.78 8.95
CA PHE A 40 -0.88 -14.34 10.33
C PHE A 40 -1.49 -12.94 10.36
N TRP A 41 -2.32 -12.69 11.36
CA TRP A 41 -2.79 -11.34 11.66
C TRP A 41 -1.74 -10.60 12.47
N ILE A 42 -1.39 -9.41 12.02
CA ILE A 42 -0.41 -8.54 12.66
C ILE A 42 -1.10 -7.32 13.22
N GLU A 43 -0.90 -7.07 14.51
CA GLU A 43 -1.35 -5.90 15.24
C GLU A 43 -0.13 -5.15 15.80
N PRO A 44 0.38 -4.11 15.10
CA PRO A 44 1.59 -3.40 15.52
C PRO A 44 1.33 -2.45 16.69
N LYS A 45 2.29 -2.35 17.62
CA LYS A 45 2.30 -1.33 18.69
C LYS A 45 2.65 0.07 18.15
N PHE A 46 3.38 0.13 17.05
CA PHE A 46 3.74 1.36 16.33
C PHE A 46 3.38 1.21 14.87
N ARG A 47 2.82 2.26 14.29
CA ARG A 47 2.35 2.24 12.91
C ARG A 47 3.05 3.30 12.07
N GLY A 48 3.56 2.89 10.90
CA GLY A 48 4.07 3.79 9.88
C GLY A 48 2.92 4.41 9.08
N ILE A 49 2.94 5.73 8.95
CA ILE A 49 2.02 6.48 8.08
C ILE A 49 2.81 7.49 7.25
N ILE A 50 2.25 7.90 6.10
CA ILE A 50 2.71 9.09 5.39
C ILE A 50 1.62 10.15 5.52
N PRO A 51 1.85 11.24 6.28
CA PRO A 51 0.95 12.39 6.24
C PRO A 51 0.86 12.93 4.81
N LEU A 52 -0.35 13.04 4.27
CA LEU A 52 -0.56 13.36 2.86
C LEU A 52 -0.03 14.75 2.46
N ASP A 53 0.06 15.67 3.41
CA ASP A 53 0.61 17.03 3.28
C ASP A 53 2.13 17.11 3.50
N ALA A 54 2.75 16.05 4.03
CA ALA A 54 4.17 16.02 4.38
C ALA A 54 5.02 15.14 3.45
N PHE A 55 4.44 14.64 2.36
CA PHE A 55 5.17 13.80 1.39
C PHE A 55 6.32 14.57 0.73
N ARG A 56 7.51 13.96 0.73
CA ARG A 56 8.74 14.61 0.26
C ARG A 56 9.14 14.16 -1.12
N VAL A 57 9.02 15.07 -2.08
CA VAL A 57 9.50 14.85 -3.46
C VAL A 57 10.86 15.51 -3.63
N SER A 58 11.91 14.73 -3.83
CA SER A 58 13.26 15.27 -4.06
C SER A 58 13.36 16.06 -5.37
N LYS A 59 14.29 17.03 -5.43
CA LYS A 59 14.56 17.77 -6.67
C LYS A 59 14.94 16.86 -7.84
N SER A 60 15.66 15.77 -7.57
CA SER A 60 16.04 14.77 -8.59
C SER A 60 14.82 14.01 -9.12
N LEU A 61 13.87 13.63 -8.24
CA LEU A 61 12.64 12.97 -8.66
C LEU A 61 11.78 13.90 -9.52
N LYS A 62 11.62 15.18 -9.13
CA LYS A 62 10.90 16.17 -9.93
C LYS A 62 11.51 16.33 -11.34
N ARG A 63 12.84 16.45 -11.44
CA ARG A 63 13.53 16.53 -12.74
C ARG A 63 13.32 15.24 -13.55
N HIS A 64 13.36 14.06 -12.91
CA HIS A 64 13.13 12.79 -13.59
C HIS A 64 11.73 12.74 -14.19
N ILE A 65 10.68 13.09 -13.44
CA ILE A 65 9.29 13.14 -13.90
C ILE A 65 9.16 14.11 -15.09
N GLN A 66 9.71 15.32 -14.98
CA GLN A 66 9.66 16.33 -16.05
C GLN A 66 10.35 15.87 -17.34
N LYS A 67 11.52 15.20 -17.22
CA LYS A 67 12.29 14.72 -18.36
C LYS A 67 11.66 13.50 -19.03
N ARG A 68 11.19 12.53 -18.24
CA ARG A 68 10.69 11.24 -18.74
C ARG A 68 9.21 11.25 -19.09
N LYS A 69 8.45 12.17 -18.51
CA LYS A 69 7.00 12.31 -18.71
C LYS A 69 6.28 10.96 -18.61
N PRO A 70 6.41 10.23 -17.50
CA PRO A 70 5.82 8.92 -17.34
C PRO A 70 4.29 8.99 -17.47
N ILE A 71 3.70 7.97 -18.07
CA ILE A 71 2.25 7.79 -18.10
C ILE A 71 1.85 7.04 -16.84
N ILE A 72 0.90 7.59 -16.09
CA ILE A 72 0.38 6.99 -14.86
C ILE A 72 -1.00 6.43 -15.16
N LYS A 73 -1.20 5.17 -14.80
CA LYS A 73 -2.51 4.51 -14.90
C LYS A 73 -2.93 4.00 -13.53
N PHE A 74 -4.25 3.81 -13.37
CA PHE A 74 -4.84 3.27 -12.16
C PHE A 74 -5.68 2.04 -12.54
N ASN A 75 -5.51 0.94 -11.81
CA ASN A 75 -6.27 -0.31 -11.98
C ASN A 75 -6.30 -0.91 -13.40
N GLN A 76 -5.31 -0.63 -14.23
CA GLN A 76 -5.27 -1.22 -15.57
C GLN A 76 -4.61 -2.59 -15.56
N ASN A 77 -3.65 -2.83 -14.67
CA ASN A 77 -2.86 -4.06 -14.61
C ASN A 77 -2.56 -4.49 -13.17
N PHE A 78 -3.60 -4.56 -12.32
CA PHE A 78 -3.48 -4.85 -10.90
C PHE A 78 -2.66 -6.14 -10.62
N GLU A 79 -3.01 -7.24 -11.28
CA GLU A 79 -2.33 -8.52 -11.07
C GLU A 79 -0.85 -8.48 -11.46
N THR A 80 -0.50 -7.72 -12.50
CA THR A 80 0.90 -7.52 -12.91
C THR A 80 1.66 -6.74 -11.84
N ILE A 81 1.02 -5.76 -11.20
CA ILE A 81 1.63 -5.01 -10.08
C ILE A 81 1.84 -5.92 -8.88
N VAL A 82 0.84 -6.70 -8.46
CA VAL A 82 0.99 -7.64 -7.33
C VAL A 82 2.08 -8.68 -7.63
N LYS A 83 2.11 -9.25 -8.85
CA LYS A 83 3.19 -10.13 -9.30
C LYS A 83 4.57 -9.47 -9.21
N GLY A 84 4.71 -8.23 -9.69
CA GLY A 84 5.96 -7.47 -9.59
C GLY A 84 6.41 -7.27 -8.16
N CYS A 85 5.47 -6.98 -7.25
CA CYS A 85 5.72 -6.83 -5.82
C CYS A 85 6.13 -8.15 -5.14
N SER A 86 5.55 -9.29 -5.56
CA SER A 86 5.84 -10.61 -5.00
C SER A 86 7.09 -11.26 -5.60
N ASN A 87 7.58 -10.79 -6.76
CA ASN A 87 8.75 -11.33 -7.43
C ASN A 87 10.07 -10.81 -6.83
N ARG A 88 10.25 -11.04 -5.52
CA ARG A 88 11.45 -10.70 -4.76
C ARG A 88 12.00 -11.96 -4.11
N LYS A 89 13.32 -11.96 -3.82
CA LYS A 89 13.97 -13.05 -3.08
C LYS A 89 13.31 -13.25 -1.71
N GLU A 90 13.04 -12.15 -1.03
CA GLU A 90 12.31 -12.11 0.24
C GLU A 90 11.01 -11.34 0.06
N THR A 91 9.89 -12.01 0.20
CA THR A 91 8.55 -11.43 0.14
C THR A 91 7.61 -12.16 1.09
N TRP A 92 6.68 -11.40 1.65
CA TRP A 92 5.61 -11.87 2.51
C TRP A 92 4.31 -12.14 1.73
N ILE A 93 4.29 -11.87 0.41
CA ILE A 93 3.13 -12.12 -0.46
C ILE A 93 3.22 -13.57 -0.95
N ASN A 94 2.49 -14.47 -0.28
CA ASN A 94 2.32 -15.86 -0.69
C ASN A 94 1.11 -16.04 -1.62
N SER A 95 0.80 -17.27 -2.01
CA SER A 95 -0.33 -17.61 -2.89
C SER A 95 -1.68 -17.22 -2.28
N THR A 96 -1.88 -17.41 -0.99
CA THR A 96 -3.09 -17.06 -0.25
C THR A 96 -3.34 -15.55 -0.29
N LEU A 97 -2.33 -14.74 0.00
CA LEU A 97 -2.42 -13.28 -0.04
C LEU A 97 -2.60 -12.77 -1.47
N TYR A 98 -1.89 -13.34 -2.45
CA TYR A 98 -2.07 -12.97 -3.85
C TYR A 98 -3.53 -13.14 -4.30
N ASN A 99 -4.11 -14.31 -4.02
CA ASN A 99 -5.51 -14.60 -4.37
C ASN A 99 -6.48 -13.68 -3.62
N THR A 100 -6.19 -13.38 -2.36
CA THR A 100 -6.99 -12.46 -1.56
C THR A 100 -6.98 -11.05 -2.12
N TYR A 101 -5.82 -10.52 -2.51
CA TYR A 101 -5.72 -9.20 -3.13
C TYR A 101 -6.43 -9.15 -4.49
N SER A 102 -6.37 -10.22 -5.28
CA SER A 102 -7.13 -10.31 -6.53
C SER A 102 -8.64 -10.27 -6.30
N LEU A 103 -9.15 -10.95 -5.26
CA LEU A 103 -10.57 -10.86 -4.87
C LEU A 103 -10.95 -9.46 -4.38
N LEU A 104 -10.10 -8.84 -3.56
CA LEU A 104 -10.30 -7.46 -3.10
C LEU A 104 -10.33 -6.46 -4.26
N ASN A 105 -9.48 -6.64 -5.27
CA ASN A 105 -9.49 -5.80 -6.47
C ASN A 105 -10.80 -5.95 -7.26
N LYS A 106 -11.24 -7.18 -7.51
CA LYS A 106 -12.53 -7.45 -8.18
C LYS A 106 -13.73 -6.85 -7.43
N ALA A 107 -13.65 -6.80 -6.11
CA ALA A 107 -14.67 -6.19 -5.26
C ALA A 107 -14.52 -4.65 -5.10
N GLY A 108 -13.50 -4.04 -5.73
CA GLY A 108 -13.27 -2.59 -5.71
C GLY A 108 -12.51 -2.07 -4.50
N TYR A 109 -11.98 -2.93 -3.63
CA TYR A 109 -11.27 -2.53 -2.42
C TYR A 109 -9.75 -2.50 -2.59
N ALA A 110 -9.14 -3.30 -3.46
CA ALA A 110 -7.72 -3.22 -3.73
C ALA A 110 -7.46 -2.47 -5.05
N GLN A 111 -6.44 -1.61 -5.04
CA GLN A 111 -6.18 -0.65 -6.10
C GLN A 111 -4.70 -0.66 -6.47
N SER A 112 -4.39 -0.40 -7.73
CA SER A 112 -3.01 -0.27 -8.20
C SER A 112 -2.73 1.07 -8.88
N VAL A 113 -1.46 1.45 -8.86
CA VAL A 113 -0.91 2.58 -9.62
C VAL A 113 0.25 2.06 -10.45
N GLU A 114 0.16 2.24 -11.76
CA GLU A 114 1.12 1.76 -12.73
C GLU A 114 1.90 2.93 -13.34
N VAL A 115 3.20 2.75 -13.49
CA VAL A 115 4.09 3.73 -14.12
C VAL A 115 4.62 3.17 -15.43
N TYR A 116 4.33 3.86 -16.52
CA TYR A 116 4.81 3.51 -17.85
C TYR A 116 5.82 4.56 -18.35
N GLU A 117 6.95 4.10 -18.86
CA GLU A 117 7.89 4.90 -19.62
C GLU A 117 8.13 4.24 -20.99
N ASN A 118 8.06 5.02 -22.07
CA ASN A 118 8.20 4.51 -23.45
C ASN A 118 7.26 3.32 -23.73
N ASN A 119 6.01 3.43 -23.29
CA ASN A 119 4.96 2.40 -23.41
C ASN A 119 5.24 1.06 -22.69
N LYS A 120 6.26 1.01 -21.82
CA LYS A 120 6.59 -0.17 -21.02
C LYS A 120 6.27 0.08 -19.55
N LEU A 121 5.66 -0.90 -18.89
CA LEU A 121 5.44 -0.88 -17.45
C LEU A 121 6.81 -0.93 -16.74
N THR A 122 7.12 0.09 -15.95
CA THR A 122 8.44 0.24 -15.30
C THR A 122 8.38 0.08 -13.79
N GLY A 123 7.21 0.01 -13.22
CA GLY A 123 6.97 -0.22 -11.79
C GLY A 123 5.60 0.26 -11.37
N GLY A 124 5.36 0.20 -10.08
CA GLY A 124 4.08 0.60 -9.51
C GLY A 124 3.96 0.24 -8.04
N LEU A 125 2.76 0.40 -7.52
CA LEU A 125 2.37 0.01 -6.18
C LEU A 125 0.94 -0.50 -6.17
N PHE A 126 0.56 -1.21 -5.11
CA PHE A 126 -0.83 -1.52 -4.83
C PHE A 126 -1.14 -1.36 -3.35
N GLY A 127 -2.42 -1.26 -3.04
CA GLY A 127 -2.91 -1.15 -1.68
C GLY A 127 -4.41 -1.35 -1.59
N ILE A 128 -4.92 -1.26 -0.36
CA ILE A 128 -6.33 -1.41 -0.04
C ILE A 128 -6.93 -0.05 0.24
N ASN A 129 -8.16 0.15 -0.21
CA ASN A 129 -8.92 1.37 -0.06
C ASN A 129 -10.18 1.10 0.77
N ILE A 130 -10.33 1.82 1.89
CA ILE A 130 -11.54 1.80 2.71
C ILE A 130 -11.90 3.24 3.03
N ASN A 131 -12.94 3.76 2.36
CA ASN A 131 -13.35 5.16 2.50
C ASN A 131 -12.17 6.14 2.38
N GLY A 132 -11.91 6.97 3.39
CA GLY A 132 -10.82 7.95 3.41
C GLY A 132 -9.47 7.41 3.87
N ALA A 133 -9.31 6.09 4.02
CA ALA A 133 -8.05 5.41 4.32
C ALA A 133 -7.52 4.63 3.12
N PHE A 134 -6.22 4.77 2.84
CA PHE A 134 -5.49 3.94 1.90
C PHE A 134 -4.35 3.20 2.61
N PHE A 135 -4.31 1.90 2.48
CA PHE A 135 -3.32 1.01 3.07
C PHE A 135 -2.35 0.57 1.97
N GLY A 136 -1.16 1.16 1.95
CA GLY A 136 -0.13 0.83 0.96
C GLY A 136 0.52 -0.51 1.28
N GLU A 137 0.28 -1.52 0.44
CA GLU A 137 0.74 -2.88 0.68
C GLU A 137 2.17 -3.11 0.22
N SER A 138 2.43 -2.84 -1.04
CA SER A 138 3.76 -3.04 -1.60
C SER A 138 3.99 -2.22 -2.86
N MET A 139 5.26 -2.03 -3.20
CA MET A 139 5.67 -1.34 -4.42
C MET A 139 6.93 -1.96 -5.01
N TYR A 140 7.12 -1.84 -6.33
CA TYR A 140 8.31 -2.31 -7.01
C TYR A 140 8.75 -1.36 -8.12
N SER A 141 10.02 -1.47 -8.52
CA SER A 141 10.60 -0.72 -9.63
C SER A 141 11.42 -1.63 -10.51
N ILE A 142 11.16 -1.61 -11.81
CA ILE A 142 12.05 -2.13 -12.86
C ILE A 142 13.02 -1.02 -13.25
N SER A 143 12.50 0.19 -13.48
CA SER A 143 13.32 1.38 -13.74
C SER A 143 13.55 2.20 -12.47
N PRO A 144 14.66 2.96 -12.39
CA PRO A 144 14.93 3.84 -11.25
C PRO A 144 13.77 4.81 -10.99
N ASN A 145 13.38 4.94 -9.72
CA ASN A 145 12.32 5.82 -9.22
C ASN A 145 10.87 5.44 -9.57
N ALA A 146 10.58 4.39 -10.33
CA ALA A 146 9.21 4.08 -10.75
C ALA A 146 8.24 3.96 -9.56
N SER A 147 8.60 3.25 -8.48
CA SER A 147 7.76 3.16 -7.28
C SER A 147 7.57 4.50 -6.56
N LYS A 148 8.60 5.36 -6.53
CA LYS A 148 8.48 6.71 -5.96
C LYS A 148 7.58 7.61 -6.82
N ILE A 149 7.62 7.44 -8.13
CA ILE A 149 6.72 8.13 -9.06
C ILE A 149 5.28 7.68 -8.81
N ALA A 150 5.03 6.37 -8.74
CA ALA A 150 3.71 5.83 -8.42
C ALA A 150 3.17 6.40 -7.10
N LEU A 151 4.01 6.40 -6.05
CA LEU A 151 3.64 6.92 -4.74
C LEU A 151 3.35 8.43 -4.76
N ASN A 152 4.15 9.23 -5.51
CA ASN A 152 3.91 10.67 -5.67
C ASN A 152 2.53 10.95 -6.27
N PHE A 153 2.22 10.31 -7.39
CA PHE A 153 0.94 10.52 -8.07
C PHE A 153 -0.25 9.98 -7.26
N LEU A 154 -0.06 8.88 -6.52
CA LEU A 154 -1.08 8.37 -5.62
C LEU A 154 -1.39 9.38 -4.51
N ILE A 155 -0.38 9.89 -3.81
CA ILE A 155 -0.57 10.84 -2.71
C ILE A 155 -1.22 12.13 -3.20
N GLU A 156 -0.80 12.68 -4.35
CA GLU A 156 -1.46 13.83 -4.97
C GLU A 156 -2.94 13.56 -5.25
N ARG A 157 -3.26 12.36 -5.74
CA ARG A 157 -4.63 11.98 -6.06
C ARG A 157 -5.47 11.76 -4.80
N LEU A 158 -4.94 11.04 -3.81
CA LEU A 158 -5.63 10.85 -2.52
C LEU A 158 -5.93 12.18 -1.83
N SER A 159 -4.97 13.11 -1.83
CA SER A 159 -5.16 14.45 -1.27
C SER A 159 -6.28 15.22 -1.99
N LYS A 160 -6.32 15.19 -3.33
CA LYS A 160 -7.37 15.83 -4.13
C LYS A 160 -8.75 15.20 -3.89
N CYS A 161 -8.80 13.92 -3.59
CA CYS A 161 -10.03 13.18 -3.30
C CYS A 161 -10.39 13.16 -1.81
N HIS A 162 -9.73 14.01 -1.00
CA HIS A 162 -10.02 14.24 0.43
C HIS A 162 -9.77 13.05 1.36
N TYR A 163 -8.91 12.10 0.97
CA TYR A 163 -8.42 11.07 1.88
C TYR A 163 -7.66 11.68 3.05
N THR A 164 -7.63 10.99 4.19
CA THR A 164 -7.01 11.53 5.41
C THR A 164 -5.97 10.62 6.03
N LEU A 165 -5.89 9.36 5.59
CA LEU A 165 -4.92 8.40 6.10
C LEU A 165 -4.24 7.65 4.95
N PHE A 166 -2.91 7.70 4.92
CA PHE A 166 -2.07 6.80 4.14
C PHE A 166 -1.22 5.97 5.08
N ASP A 167 -1.60 4.70 5.23
CA ASP A 167 -0.98 3.72 6.09
C ASP A 167 0.11 2.94 5.34
N THR A 168 1.28 2.77 5.94
CA THR A 168 2.40 2.00 5.40
C THR A 168 2.79 0.80 6.26
N GLN A 169 1.97 0.46 7.25
CA GLN A 169 2.14 -0.58 8.26
C GLN A 169 3.44 -0.38 9.06
N PHE A 170 4.57 -0.82 8.53
CA PHE A 170 5.88 -0.64 9.13
C PHE A 170 6.66 0.49 8.47
N ILE A 171 7.56 1.08 9.26
CA ILE A 171 8.43 2.14 8.76
C ILE A 171 9.75 1.55 8.25
N SER A 172 10.32 2.16 7.23
CA SER A 172 11.64 1.84 6.70
C SER A 172 12.43 3.12 6.44
N LYS A 173 13.77 3.03 6.37
CA LYS A 173 14.62 4.18 6.01
C LYS A 173 14.18 4.83 4.71
N HIS A 174 13.72 4.03 3.75
CA HIS A 174 13.21 4.50 2.47
C HIS A 174 11.93 5.33 2.66
N LEU A 175 10.93 4.83 3.40
CA LEU A 175 9.69 5.55 3.67
C LEU A 175 9.91 6.83 4.49
N ILE A 176 10.84 6.80 5.48
CA ILE A 176 11.24 7.99 6.24
C ILE A 176 11.78 9.07 5.29
N SER A 177 12.60 8.70 4.31
CA SER A 177 13.13 9.65 3.32
C SER A 177 12.05 10.32 2.47
N LEU A 178 10.87 9.69 2.36
CA LEU A 178 9.69 10.18 1.64
C LEU A 178 8.70 10.94 2.54
N GLY A 179 9.00 11.07 3.83
CA GLY A 179 8.16 11.81 4.78
C GLY A 179 7.30 10.93 5.69
N ALA A 180 7.48 9.60 5.66
CA ALA A 180 6.79 8.72 6.60
C ALA A 180 7.24 8.98 8.04
N ILE A 181 6.29 8.84 8.96
CA ILE A 181 6.49 8.91 10.40
C ILE A 181 5.94 7.66 11.07
N GLU A 182 6.46 7.35 12.24
CA GLU A 182 5.94 6.28 13.09
C GLU A 182 5.15 6.89 14.24
N ILE A 183 3.97 6.36 14.50
CA ILE A 183 3.06 6.81 15.57
C ILE A 183 2.64 5.62 16.44
N THR A 184 2.17 5.89 17.66
CA THR A 184 1.63 4.84 18.54
C THR A 184 0.35 4.26 17.98
N GLN A 185 0.05 3.01 18.32
CA GLN A 185 -1.20 2.33 17.94
C GLN A 185 -2.43 3.17 18.34
N GLU A 186 -2.46 3.74 19.54
CA GLU A 186 -3.57 4.58 19.99
C GLU A 186 -3.80 5.79 19.07
N SER A 187 -2.73 6.50 18.71
CA SER A 187 -2.80 7.64 17.79
C SER A 187 -3.27 7.22 16.42
N TYR A 188 -2.76 6.07 15.94
CA TYR A 188 -3.15 5.51 14.64
C TYR A 188 -4.63 5.13 14.60
N LEU A 189 -5.16 4.43 15.61
CA LEU A 189 -6.56 4.01 15.65
C LEU A 189 -7.53 5.21 15.65
N LYS A 190 -7.16 6.33 16.30
CA LYS A 190 -7.93 7.59 16.23
C LYS A 190 -7.97 8.18 14.81
N LEU A 191 -6.86 8.09 14.06
CA LEU A 191 -6.82 8.54 12.67
C LEU A 191 -7.58 7.60 11.75
N LEU A 192 -7.45 6.29 11.96
CA LEU A 192 -8.13 5.25 11.20
C LEU A 192 -9.64 5.38 11.33
N ASP A 193 -10.17 5.48 12.56
CA ASP A 193 -11.60 5.64 12.80
C ASP A 193 -12.16 6.86 12.05
N LYS A 194 -11.49 8.01 12.13
CA LYS A 194 -11.89 9.20 11.36
C LYS A 194 -11.87 8.97 9.86
N ALA A 195 -10.87 8.26 9.34
CA ALA A 195 -10.69 8.04 7.92
C ALA A 195 -11.74 7.07 7.35
N ILE A 196 -11.99 5.93 8.01
CA ILE A 196 -12.95 4.93 7.53
C ILE A 196 -14.41 5.39 7.64
N ASN A 197 -14.70 6.37 8.49
CA ASN A 197 -16.04 6.97 8.63
C ASN A 197 -16.21 8.22 7.74
N LYS A 198 -15.18 8.65 7.01
CA LYS A 198 -15.24 9.82 6.15
C LYS A 198 -15.69 9.46 4.74
N LYS A 199 -16.70 10.16 4.22
CA LYS A 199 -17.03 10.12 2.80
C LYS A 199 -15.97 10.91 2.01
N VAL A 200 -15.45 10.30 0.97
CA VAL A 200 -14.43 10.87 0.08
C VAL A 200 -14.82 10.63 -1.38
N ASP A 201 -14.23 11.40 -2.28
CA ASP A 201 -14.35 11.13 -3.72
C ASP A 201 -13.49 9.90 -4.04
N TYR A 202 -14.04 9.00 -4.86
CA TYR A 202 -13.30 7.79 -5.21
C TYR A 202 -12.07 8.12 -6.06
N ALA A 203 -10.88 7.71 -5.61
CA ALA A 203 -9.61 8.12 -6.20
C ALA A 203 -9.14 7.27 -7.40
N PHE A 204 -9.87 6.20 -7.78
CA PHE A 204 -9.32 5.16 -8.68
C PHE A 204 -10.18 4.88 -9.91
N TYR A 205 -10.78 5.91 -10.50
CA TYR A 205 -11.41 5.83 -11.82
C TYR A 205 -10.38 5.86 -12.94
#